data_796805c5b6534cf7e084c172ad356a85
#
_entry.id   796805c5b6534cf7e084c172ad356a85
#
_cell.length_a   1.000
_cell.length_b   1.000
_cell.length_c   1.000
_cell.angle_alpha   90.00
_cell.angle_beta   90.00
_cell.angle_gamma   90.00
#
_symmetry.space_group_name_H-M   'P 1'
#
loop_
_entity.id
_entity.type
_entity.pdbx_description
1 polymer ?
#
loop_
_entity_poly.entity_id
_entity_poly.type
_entity_poly.pdbx_seq_one_letter_code
_entity_poly.pdbx_strand_id
1 'polypeptide(L)'
;KKLLLILTLSILSFASNLPTQSIVKIFATVTSPNYLEPWANPTIFGYTGSGVIIKDNQILTSAHVVNGAKFVEVQKENDSKKYEATVKYISNQADLAILELKDKNFFDNTTALEITEDVKIKDSVTAIGYPIGGNTISTTNGIVSRIEYKSYSWNPWANYLAIQIDAAINSGNSGGAVINK
;
A
#
# COMPACT_ATOMS: atom_id res chain seq x y z
N LYS A 1 -17.83 -54.43 -24.60
CA LYS A 1 -18.04 -53.41 -23.53
C LYS A 1 -16.71 -52.70 -23.31
N LYS A 2 -16.57 -51.46 -23.78
CA LYS A 2 -15.39 -50.61 -23.55
C LYS A 2 -15.63 -49.82 -22.25
N LEU A 3 -14.81 -50.06 -21.25
CA LEU A 3 -14.84 -49.36 -19.98
C LEU A 3 -14.09 -48.01 -20.20
N LEU A 4 -14.83 -46.89 -20.17
CA LEU A 4 -14.27 -45.58 -20.24
C LEU A 4 -13.86 -45.16 -18.82
N LEU A 5 -12.55 -45.14 -18.54
CA LEU A 5 -11.99 -44.70 -17.28
C LEU A 5 -11.92 -43.17 -17.33
N ILE A 6 -12.84 -42.49 -16.63
CA ILE A 6 -12.78 -41.03 -16.46
C ILE A 6 -11.84 -40.73 -15.30
N LEU A 7 -10.64 -40.27 -15.62
CA LEU A 7 -9.67 -39.77 -14.65
C LEU A 7 -10.09 -38.36 -14.24
N THR A 8 -10.75 -38.21 -13.12
CA THR A 8 -11.02 -36.88 -12.52
C THR A 8 -9.74 -36.36 -11.88
N LEU A 9 -9.04 -35.48 -12.58
CA LEU A 9 -7.90 -34.75 -12.05
C LEU A 9 -8.43 -33.64 -11.11
N SER A 10 -8.45 -33.90 -9.81
CA SER A 10 -8.74 -32.90 -8.79
C SER A 10 -7.54 -31.96 -8.72
N ILE A 11 -7.65 -30.79 -9.36
CA ILE A 11 -6.71 -29.69 -9.17
C ILE A 11 -6.95 -29.15 -7.77
N LEU A 12 -6.11 -29.55 -6.80
CA LEU A 12 -6.01 -28.85 -5.52
C LEU A 12 -5.39 -27.48 -5.82
N SER A 13 -6.25 -26.49 -5.98
CA SER A 13 -5.84 -25.08 -6.00
C SER A 13 -5.44 -24.71 -4.57
N PHE A 14 -4.15 -24.69 -4.27
CA PHE A 14 -3.62 -23.99 -3.10
C PHE A 14 -3.79 -22.49 -3.37
N ALA A 15 -4.97 -21.95 -3.08
CA ALA A 15 -5.15 -20.54 -2.95
C ALA A 15 -4.34 -20.10 -1.72
N SER A 16 -3.13 -19.58 -1.93
CA SER A 16 -2.46 -18.81 -0.90
C SER A 16 -3.36 -17.61 -0.60
N ASN A 17 -3.96 -17.59 0.59
CA ASN A 17 -4.77 -16.46 1.03
C ASN A 17 -3.86 -15.25 1.15
N LEU A 18 -3.81 -14.42 0.09
CA LEU A 18 -3.14 -13.13 0.16
C LEU A 18 -3.79 -12.27 1.24
N PRO A 19 -3.03 -11.55 2.05
CA PRO A 19 -3.57 -10.76 3.16
C PRO A 19 -4.21 -9.44 2.66
N THR A 20 -5.15 -9.56 1.73
CA THR A 20 -5.83 -8.40 1.13
C THR A 20 -6.61 -7.58 2.15
N GLN A 21 -7.06 -8.21 3.24
CA GLN A 21 -7.73 -7.54 4.35
C GLN A 21 -6.82 -6.61 5.17
N SER A 22 -5.51 -6.75 4.98
CA SER A 22 -4.49 -5.91 5.64
C SER A 22 -4.11 -4.68 4.80
N ILE A 23 -4.59 -4.60 3.56
CA ILE A 23 -4.26 -3.52 2.63
C ILE A 23 -5.46 -2.59 2.49
N VAL A 24 -5.20 -1.30 2.56
CA VAL A 24 -6.23 -0.27 2.49
C VAL A 24 -5.95 0.72 1.37
N LYS A 25 -7.01 1.27 0.79
CA LYS A 25 -6.93 2.40 -0.12
C LYS A 25 -6.95 3.69 0.68
N ILE A 26 -6.06 4.62 0.34
CA ILE A 26 -5.95 5.93 0.98
C ILE A 26 -6.42 6.99 0.00
N PHE A 27 -7.20 7.94 0.50
CA PHE A 27 -7.63 9.14 -0.20
C PHE A 27 -7.11 10.35 0.59
N ALA A 28 -6.33 11.18 -0.06
CA ALA A 28 -5.76 12.38 0.56
C ALA A 28 -6.24 13.62 -0.20
N THR A 29 -6.80 14.58 0.52
CA THR A 29 -7.20 15.88 -0.02
C THR A 29 -6.18 16.91 0.40
N VAL A 30 -5.53 17.52 -0.57
CA VAL A 30 -4.49 18.55 -0.39
C VAL A 30 -4.98 19.87 -0.94
N THR A 31 -4.65 20.96 -0.27
CA THR A 31 -4.90 22.31 -0.76
C THR A 31 -3.58 22.99 -1.12
N SER A 32 -3.52 23.59 -2.31
CA SER A 32 -2.38 24.38 -2.75
C SER A 32 -2.77 25.86 -2.79
N PRO A 33 -2.21 26.70 -1.91
CA PRO A 33 -2.46 28.14 -1.96
C PRO A 33 -1.78 28.76 -3.21
N ASN A 34 -2.44 29.74 -3.79
CA ASN A 34 -1.82 30.56 -4.83
C ASN A 34 -1.02 31.70 -4.16
N TYR A 35 0.28 31.59 -4.11
CA TYR A 35 1.14 32.60 -3.48
C TYR A 35 1.22 33.91 -4.26
N LEU A 36 0.86 33.90 -5.56
CA LEU A 36 0.80 35.11 -6.38
C LEU A 36 -0.51 35.87 -6.16
N GLU A 37 -1.56 35.16 -5.75
CA GLU A 37 -2.87 35.73 -5.44
C GLU A 37 -3.36 35.14 -4.10
N PRO A 38 -2.79 35.58 -2.96
CA PRO A 38 -3.07 34.96 -1.66
C PRO A 38 -4.52 35.07 -1.20
N TRP A 39 -5.28 35.98 -1.79
CA TRP A 39 -6.71 36.18 -1.55
C TRP A 39 -7.60 35.23 -2.37
N ALA A 40 -7.06 34.57 -3.37
CA ALA A 40 -7.82 33.60 -4.15
C ALA A 40 -8.07 32.31 -3.35
N ASN A 41 -9.16 31.61 -3.67
CA ASN A 41 -9.42 30.29 -3.09
C ASN A 41 -8.30 29.32 -3.50
N PRO A 42 -7.78 28.52 -2.56
CA PRO A 42 -6.76 27.53 -2.89
C PRO A 42 -7.32 26.46 -3.82
N THR A 43 -6.48 25.93 -4.68
CA THR A 43 -6.84 24.77 -5.50
C THR A 43 -6.84 23.52 -4.65
N ILE A 44 -7.86 22.68 -4.82
CA ILE A 44 -8.02 21.42 -4.10
C ILE A 44 -7.63 20.28 -5.03
N PHE A 45 -6.75 19.40 -4.56
CA PHE A 45 -6.32 18.19 -5.27
C PHE A 45 -6.66 16.95 -4.45
N GLY A 46 -7.07 15.88 -5.15
CA GLY A 46 -7.23 14.56 -4.58
C GLY A 46 -6.10 13.64 -5.02
N TYR A 47 -5.46 12.97 -4.07
CA TYR A 47 -4.49 11.90 -4.33
C TYR A 47 -5.02 10.59 -3.78
N THR A 48 -4.60 9.49 -4.41
CA THR A 48 -4.87 8.16 -3.90
C THR A 48 -3.58 7.38 -3.77
N GLY A 49 -3.54 6.51 -2.79
CA GLY A 49 -2.43 5.61 -2.53
C GLY A 49 -2.90 4.37 -1.78
N SER A 50 -1.95 3.62 -1.32
CA SER A 50 -2.17 2.40 -0.55
C SER A 50 -1.62 2.54 0.86
N GLY A 51 -2.10 1.69 1.76
CA GLY A 51 -1.58 1.58 3.12
C GLY A 51 -1.68 0.15 3.60
N VAL A 52 -0.92 -0.14 4.64
CA VAL A 52 -0.82 -1.46 5.25
C VAL A 52 -1.19 -1.39 6.71
N ILE A 53 -2.12 -2.23 7.13
CA ILE A 53 -2.47 -2.37 8.55
C ILE A 53 -1.32 -3.09 9.26
N ILE A 54 -0.77 -2.43 10.25
CA ILE A 54 0.30 -2.94 11.13
C ILE A 54 -0.23 -3.07 12.57
N LYS A 55 0.62 -3.61 13.47
CA LYS A 55 0.25 -3.73 14.90
C LYS A 55 -0.23 -2.39 15.49
N ASP A 56 -0.88 -2.49 16.65
CA ASP A 56 -1.41 -1.37 17.43
C ASP A 56 -2.51 -0.58 16.72
N ASN A 57 -3.25 -1.23 15.78
CA ASN A 57 -4.31 -0.60 15.02
C ASN A 57 -3.85 0.68 14.32
N GLN A 58 -2.74 0.58 13.63
CA GLN A 58 -2.13 1.64 12.84
C GLN A 58 -2.05 1.25 11.38
N ILE A 59 -1.95 2.24 10.52
CA ILE A 59 -1.74 2.05 9.08
C ILE A 59 -0.42 2.71 8.70
N LEU A 60 0.47 1.91 8.10
CA LEU A 60 1.72 2.38 7.51
C LEU A 60 1.47 2.75 6.04
N THR A 61 1.99 3.87 5.61
CA THR A 61 1.96 4.33 4.20
C THR A 61 3.19 5.17 3.86
N SER A 62 3.32 5.56 2.60
CA SER A 62 4.36 6.51 2.19
C SER A 62 3.97 7.93 2.57
N ALA A 63 4.95 8.72 3.04
CA ALA A 63 4.72 10.11 3.44
C ALA A 63 4.19 10.95 2.28
N HIS A 64 4.72 10.77 1.05
CA HIS A 64 4.29 11.55 -0.11
C HIS A 64 2.80 11.36 -0.47
N VAL A 65 2.17 10.26 -0.03
CA VAL A 65 0.73 10.01 -0.23
C VAL A 65 -0.12 10.97 0.60
N VAL A 66 0.34 11.32 1.81
CA VAL A 66 -0.43 12.10 2.79
C VAL A 66 0.21 13.45 3.16
N ASN A 67 1.36 13.75 2.56
CA ASN A 67 2.09 14.99 2.86
C ASN A 67 1.26 16.23 2.47
N GLY A 68 1.06 17.14 3.43
CA GLY A 68 0.25 18.34 3.24
C GLY A 68 -1.26 18.10 3.14
N ALA A 69 -1.73 16.87 3.33
CA ALA A 69 -3.15 16.57 3.30
C ALA A 69 -3.89 17.30 4.43
N LYS A 70 -5.01 17.93 4.08
CA LYS A 70 -5.96 18.53 5.01
C LYS A 70 -6.99 17.55 5.50
N PHE A 71 -7.25 16.54 4.70
CA PHE A 71 -8.20 15.48 5.01
C PHE A 71 -7.68 14.16 4.44
N VAL A 72 -7.73 13.10 5.23
CA VAL A 72 -7.32 11.75 4.85
C VAL A 72 -8.44 10.79 5.19
N GLU A 73 -8.79 9.96 4.23
CA GLU A 73 -9.73 8.86 4.42
C GLU A 73 -9.06 7.54 4.02
N VAL A 74 -9.51 6.46 4.65
CA VAL A 74 -9.09 5.11 4.32
C VAL A 74 -10.30 4.21 4.07
N GLN A 75 -10.13 3.24 3.18
CA GLN A 75 -11.18 2.32 2.76
C GLN A 75 -10.62 0.90 2.70
N LYS A 76 -11.34 -0.07 3.25
CA LYS A 76 -11.01 -1.50 3.10
C LYS A 76 -11.47 -2.05 1.75
N GLU A 77 -10.86 -3.13 1.33
CA GLU A 77 -11.34 -3.89 0.17
C GLU A 77 -12.78 -4.35 0.39
N ASN A 78 -13.61 -4.22 -0.64
CA ASN A 78 -15.05 -4.59 -0.63
C ASN A 78 -15.91 -3.85 0.40
N ASP A 79 -15.42 -2.76 1.01
CA ASP A 79 -16.21 -1.89 1.87
C ASP A 79 -16.49 -0.57 1.13
N SER A 80 -17.74 -0.15 1.09
CA SER A 80 -18.11 1.15 0.50
C SER A 80 -17.87 2.32 1.45
N LYS A 81 -17.69 2.05 2.75
CA LYS A 81 -17.49 3.06 3.79
C LYS A 81 -16.05 3.55 3.78
N LYS A 82 -15.89 4.86 3.81
CA LYS A 82 -14.63 5.53 4.06
C LYS A 82 -14.56 5.98 5.52
N TYR A 83 -13.39 5.87 6.10
CA TYR A 83 -13.13 6.21 7.49
C TYR A 83 -12.10 7.32 7.56
N GLU A 84 -12.40 8.35 8.33
CA GLU A 84 -11.46 9.45 8.58
C GLU A 84 -10.22 8.94 9.32
N ALA A 85 -9.07 9.30 8.79
CA ALA A 85 -7.76 9.00 9.37
C ALA A 85 -7.00 10.28 9.66
N THR A 86 -6.16 10.24 10.68
CA THR A 86 -5.23 11.31 11.03
C THR A 86 -3.78 10.85 10.89
N VAL A 87 -2.92 11.72 10.41
CA VAL A 87 -1.48 11.45 10.35
C VAL A 87 -0.92 11.58 11.76
N LYS A 88 -0.52 10.45 12.34
CA LYS A 88 0.08 10.40 13.68
C LYS A 88 1.56 10.74 13.67
N TYR A 89 2.29 10.13 12.74
CA TYR A 89 3.71 10.37 12.51
C TYR A 89 3.98 10.47 11.02
N ILE A 90 4.90 11.36 10.65
CA ILE A 90 5.36 11.51 9.28
C ILE A 90 6.86 11.79 9.25
N SER A 91 7.56 11.10 8.39
CA SER A 91 8.97 11.33 8.07
C SER A 91 9.11 11.54 6.57
N ASN A 92 9.20 12.78 6.15
CA ASN A 92 9.43 13.12 4.74
C ASN A 92 10.82 12.66 4.26
N GLN A 93 11.78 12.55 5.18
CA GLN A 93 13.11 12.06 4.86
C GLN A 93 13.10 10.58 4.48
N ALA A 94 12.41 9.74 5.27
CA ALA A 94 12.31 8.31 5.02
C ALA A 94 11.13 7.95 4.09
N ASP A 95 10.30 8.94 3.72
CA ASP A 95 9.05 8.76 3.00
C ASP A 95 8.10 7.75 3.67
N LEU A 96 7.96 7.85 4.97
CA LEU A 96 7.07 7.01 5.77
C LEU A 96 6.07 7.85 6.55
N ALA A 97 4.84 7.36 6.67
CA ALA A 97 3.82 7.94 7.54
C ALA A 97 3.02 6.86 8.25
N ILE A 98 2.59 7.15 9.45
CA ILE A 98 1.68 6.32 10.24
C ILE A 98 0.37 7.07 10.42
N LEU A 99 -0.71 6.41 10.06
CA LEU A 99 -2.06 6.89 10.25
C LEU A 99 -2.73 6.17 11.42
N GLU A 100 -3.61 6.90 12.09
CA GLU A 100 -4.52 6.36 13.10
C GLU A 100 -5.96 6.76 12.80
N LEU A 101 -6.90 5.92 13.24
CA LEU A 101 -8.33 6.15 13.10
C LEU A 101 -8.96 6.27 14.47
N LYS A 102 -9.95 7.16 14.59
CA LYS A 102 -10.81 7.28 15.80
C LYS A 102 -11.75 6.09 15.91
N ASP A 103 -12.34 5.67 14.77
CA ASP A 103 -13.25 4.51 14.73
C ASP A 103 -12.44 3.21 14.72
N LYS A 104 -12.31 2.59 15.89
CA LYS A 104 -11.54 1.34 16.05
C LYS A 104 -12.22 0.13 15.43
N ASN A 105 -13.53 0.18 15.15
CA ASN A 105 -14.25 -0.89 14.47
C ASN A 105 -13.73 -1.10 13.02
N PHE A 106 -13.01 -0.11 12.49
CA PHE A 106 -12.30 -0.28 11.21
C PHE A 106 -11.40 -1.51 11.20
N PHE A 107 -10.75 -1.81 12.32
CA PHE A 107 -9.78 -2.90 12.41
C PHE A 107 -10.42 -4.26 12.70
N ASP A 108 -11.75 -4.32 12.87
CA ASP A 108 -12.46 -5.58 13.05
C ASP A 108 -12.32 -6.44 11.78
N ASN A 109 -12.03 -7.73 11.99
CA ASN A 109 -11.79 -8.73 10.93
C ASN A 109 -10.62 -8.37 9.99
N THR A 110 -9.65 -7.59 10.45
CA THR A 110 -8.40 -7.34 9.75
C THR A 110 -7.24 -8.08 10.43
N THR A 111 -6.17 -8.32 9.67
CA THR A 111 -4.94 -8.91 10.20
C THR A 111 -3.81 -7.90 10.02
N ALA A 112 -3.09 -7.61 11.08
CA ALA A 112 -1.89 -6.77 10.98
C ALA A 112 -0.76 -7.55 10.31
N LEU A 113 -0.06 -6.91 9.37
CA LEU A 113 1.17 -7.47 8.79
C LEU A 113 2.37 -7.17 9.67
N GLU A 114 3.29 -8.11 9.69
CA GLU A 114 4.58 -7.94 10.36
C GLU A 114 5.63 -7.49 9.35
N ILE A 115 6.51 -6.59 9.80
CA ILE A 115 7.67 -6.15 9.01
C ILE A 115 8.81 -7.14 9.28
N THR A 116 9.42 -7.64 8.22
CA THR A 116 10.56 -8.55 8.31
C THR A 116 11.81 -7.91 7.68
N GLU A 117 12.97 -8.26 8.23
CA GLU A 117 14.28 -7.93 7.67
C GLU A 117 14.91 -9.13 6.94
N ASP A 118 14.32 -10.32 7.05
CA ASP A 118 14.83 -11.54 6.37
C ASP A 118 14.39 -11.54 4.90
N VAL A 119 15.18 -10.85 4.08
CA VAL A 119 14.95 -10.72 2.64
C VAL A 119 16.25 -10.99 1.89
N LYS A 120 16.18 -11.86 0.88
CA LYS A 120 17.33 -12.27 0.07
C LYS A 120 17.05 -12.05 -1.40
N ILE A 121 18.13 -11.86 -2.19
CA ILE A 121 18.05 -11.81 -3.65
C ILE A 121 17.46 -13.13 -4.16
N LYS A 122 16.53 -13.04 -5.12
CA LYS A 122 15.72 -14.13 -5.70
C LYS A 122 14.55 -14.61 -4.84
N ASP A 123 14.33 -14.07 -3.65
CA ASP A 123 13.10 -14.36 -2.92
C ASP A 123 11.89 -13.98 -3.75
N SER A 124 10.90 -14.86 -3.80
CA SER A 124 9.62 -14.57 -4.45
C SER A 124 8.84 -13.57 -3.62
N VAL A 125 8.33 -12.54 -4.27
CA VAL A 125 7.56 -11.48 -3.62
C VAL A 125 6.27 -11.19 -4.37
N THR A 126 5.29 -10.68 -3.64
CA THR A 126 4.03 -10.19 -4.20
C THR A 126 3.84 -8.73 -3.76
N ALA A 127 3.73 -7.82 -4.71
CA ALA A 127 3.37 -6.45 -4.45
C ALA A 127 1.84 -6.31 -4.48
N ILE A 128 1.28 -5.63 -3.48
CA ILE A 128 -0.17 -5.50 -3.27
C ILE A 128 -0.50 -4.04 -3.00
N GLY A 129 -1.48 -3.49 -3.72
CA GLY A 129 -1.90 -2.10 -3.55
C GLY A 129 -3.08 -1.72 -4.44
N TYR A 130 -3.40 -0.43 -4.46
CA TYR A 130 -4.49 0.17 -5.22
C TYR A 130 -3.95 1.11 -6.30
N PRO A 131 -3.66 0.62 -7.51
CA PRO A 131 -3.18 1.48 -8.59
C PRO A 131 -4.21 2.54 -8.98
N ILE A 132 -3.73 3.69 -9.44
CA ILE A 132 -4.60 4.78 -9.92
C ILE A 132 -5.49 4.27 -11.05
N GLY A 133 -6.77 4.66 -11.01
CA GLY A 133 -7.78 4.26 -11.99
C GLY A 133 -8.52 2.96 -11.64
N GLY A 134 -8.06 2.21 -10.61
CA GLY A 134 -8.75 1.04 -10.08
C GLY A 134 -9.47 1.29 -8.75
N ASN A 135 -10.58 0.59 -8.53
CA ASN A 135 -11.28 0.59 -7.25
C ASN A 135 -11.02 -0.68 -6.44
N THR A 136 -10.41 -1.67 -7.06
CA THR A 136 -10.09 -2.96 -6.46
C THR A 136 -8.59 -3.10 -6.26
N ILE A 137 -8.22 -3.96 -5.34
CA ILE A 137 -6.83 -4.30 -5.05
C ILE A 137 -6.17 -4.96 -6.26
N SER A 138 -4.92 -4.65 -6.48
CA SER A 138 -4.08 -5.26 -7.53
C SER A 138 -2.92 -6.00 -6.88
N THR A 139 -2.57 -7.14 -7.44
CA THR A 139 -1.45 -7.96 -7.01
C THR A 139 -0.54 -8.26 -8.19
N THR A 140 0.76 -8.09 -8.00
CA THR A 140 1.77 -8.42 -9.01
C THR A 140 2.86 -9.25 -8.36
N ASN A 141 3.29 -10.30 -9.04
CA ASN A 141 4.33 -11.20 -8.55
C ASN A 141 5.67 -10.86 -9.21
N GLY A 142 6.73 -11.09 -8.46
CA GLY A 142 8.08 -10.92 -8.92
C GLY A 142 9.09 -11.54 -7.96
N ILE A 143 10.33 -11.14 -8.07
CA ILE A 143 11.42 -11.53 -7.19
C ILE A 143 12.20 -10.31 -6.71
N VAL A 144 12.92 -10.48 -5.62
CA VAL A 144 13.95 -9.53 -5.21
C VAL A 144 15.11 -9.58 -6.18
N SER A 145 15.26 -8.52 -6.98
CA SER A 145 16.31 -8.44 -8.03
C SER A 145 17.63 -7.91 -7.49
N ARG A 146 17.56 -7.01 -6.47
CA ARG A 146 18.74 -6.32 -5.94
C ARG A 146 18.50 -5.77 -4.55
N ILE A 147 19.54 -5.73 -3.74
CA ILE A 147 19.56 -5.05 -2.44
C ILE A 147 20.80 -4.16 -2.45
N GLU A 148 20.64 -2.85 -2.43
CA GLU A 148 21.74 -1.89 -2.53
C GLU A 148 21.45 -0.57 -1.82
N TYR A 149 22.48 0.16 -1.44
CA TYR A 149 22.34 1.56 -1.02
C TYR A 149 22.09 2.44 -2.24
N LYS A 150 20.99 3.16 -2.22
CA LYS A 150 20.56 3.99 -3.33
C LYS A 150 19.96 5.30 -2.84
N SER A 151 20.15 6.39 -3.59
CA SER A 151 19.41 7.61 -3.36
C SER A 151 17.93 7.38 -3.64
N TYR A 152 17.09 7.91 -2.77
CA TYR A 152 15.65 7.72 -2.86
C TYR A 152 15.01 8.83 -3.71
N SER A 153 14.09 8.47 -4.60
CA SER A 153 13.52 9.41 -5.57
C SER A 153 12.81 10.62 -4.94
N TRP A 154 12.21 10.45 -3.76
CA TRP A 154 11.56 11.53 -3.01
C TRP A 154 12.50 12.33 -2.13
N ASN A 155 13.70 11.80 -1.86
CA ASN A 155 14.75 12.49 -1.13
C ASN A 155 16.12 12.13 -1.71
N PRO A 156 16.56 12.80 -2.78
CA PRO A 156 17.81 12.47 -3.47
C PRO A 156 19.08 12.74 -2.64
N TRP A 157 18.95 13.45 -1.51
CA TRP A 157 20.05 13.72 -0.59
C TRP A 157 20.30 12.62 0.43
N ALA A 158 19.40 11.62 0.52
CA ALA A 158 19.54 10.52 1.44
C ALA A 158 19.71 9.20 0.67
N ASN A 159 20.61 8.34 1.17
CA ASN A 159 20.81 7.00 0.67
C ASN A 159 20.22 6.01 1.67
N TYR A 160 19.39 5.11 1.19
CA TYR A 160 18.80 4.04 1.98
C TYR A 160 19.16 2.69 1.40
N LEU A 161 19.23 1.68 2.26
CA LEU A 161 19.27 0.31 1.81
C LEU A 161 17.92 -0.01 1.16
N ALA A 162 17.90 -0.11 -0.15
CA ALA A 162 16.70 -0.32 -0.93
C ALA A 162 16.65 -1.74 -1.48
N ILE A 163 15.46 -2.30 -1.49
CA ILE A 163 15.16 -3.59 -2.10
C ILE A 163 14.50 -3.30 -3.46
N GLN A 164 15.15 -3.69 -4.53
CA GLN A 164 14.57 -3.63 -5.87
C GLN A 164 13.90 -4.95 -6.20
N ILE A 165 12.66 -4.86 -6.68
CA ILE A 165 11.88 -6.00 -7.17
C ILE A 165 11.57 -5.82 -8.65
N ASP A 166 11.27 -6.91 -9.35
CA ASP A 166 10.85 -6.90 -10.77
C ASP A 166 9.32 -7.04 -10.94
N ALA A 167 8.58 -7.14 -9.83
CA ALA A 167 7.13 -7.04 -9.86
C ALA A 167 6.70 -5.67 -10.41
N ALA A 168 5.67 -5.63 -11.24
CA ALA A 168 5.15 -4.40 -11.82
C ALA A 168 4.56 -3.49 -10.72
N ILE A 169 5.11 -2.28 -10.59
CA ILE A 169 4.63 -1.25 -9.67
C ILE A 169 4.07 -0.09 -10.49
N ASN A 170 2.83 0.29 -10.21
CA ASN A 170 2.14 1.40 -10.85
C ASN A 170 1.85 2.52 -9.84
N SER A 171 1.62 3.73 -10.35
CA SER A 171 1.16 4.86 -9.52
C SER A 171 -0.09 4.47 -8.73
N GLY A 172 -0.14 4.80 -7.43
CA GLY A 172 -1.20 4.39 -6.50
C GLY A 172 -0.83 3.17 -5.65
N ASN A 173 0.12 2.33 -6.07
CA ASN A 173 0.68 1.28 -5.21
C ASN A 173 1.56 1.84 -4.08
N SER A 174 1.93 3.12 -4.14
CA SER A 174 2.70 3.82 -3.09
C SER A 174 2.09 3.59 -1.71
N GLY A 175 2.89 3.15 -0.75
CA GLY A 175 2.49 2.79 0.60
C GLY A 175 1.85 1.40 0.73
N GLY A 176 1.68 0.65 -0.35
CA GLY A 176 1.23 -0.73 -0.35
C GLY A 176 2.28 -1.71 0.16
N ALA A 177 1.90 -2.97 0.32
CA ALA A 177 2.79 -4.02 0.81
C ALA A 177 3.57 -4.69 -0.32
N VAL A 178 4.80 -5.08 -0.01
CA VAL A 178 5.52 -6.13 -0.70
C VAL A 178 5.72 -7.26 0.30
N ILE A 179 5.12 -8.40 0.04
CA ILE A 179 5.16 -9.56 0.93
C ILE A 179 6.03 -10.67 0.33
N ASN A 180 6.77 -11.36 1.18
CA ASN A 180 7.45 -12.60 0.85
C ASN A 180 6.53 -13.81 1.16
N LYS A 181 6.86 -14.95 0.61
CA LYS A 181 6.17 -16.23 0.87
C LYS A 181 6.78 -16.91 2.07
#